data_6fe77c7fb94c0c2b9f33b27f4b96082a
#
_entry.id   6fe77c7fb94c0c2b9f33b27f4b96082a
#
_cell.length_a   1.000
_cell.length_b   1.000
_cell.length_c   1.000
_cell.angle_alpha   90.00
_cell.angle_beta   90.00
_cell.angle_gamma   90.00
#
_symmetry.space_group_name_H-M   'P 1'
#
loop_
_entity.id
_entity.type
_entity.pdbx_description
1 polymer ?
#
loop_
_entity_poly.entity_id
_entity_poly.type
_entity_poly.pdbx_seq_one_letter_code
_entity_poly.pdbx_strand_id
1 'polypeptide(L)'
;GKDVYCEKPCSMSMEESWALADAFRRYNRLYQAGCQRRNGANFELCKELLRSGALGKLQTLYANVGPSVNWPPLPSRDWLPAEELPPKQLLDWERWLGPAPWRPYNSEYVRGGWRNFYDFHGGGILEWGSHTV
;
A
#
# COMPACT_ATOMS: atom_id res chain seq x y z
N GLY A 1 4.25 14.19 19.87
CA GLY A 1 4.14 12.80 19.89
C GLY A 1 2.72 12.27 19.95
N LYS A 2 2.18 11.79 18.83
CA LYS A 2 0.89 11.10 18.73
C LYS A 2 1.11 9.64 18.36
N ASP A 3 0.17 8.77 18.77
CA ASP A 3 0.05 7.44 18.19
C ASP A 3 -0.56 7.56 16.79
N VAL A 4 -0.25 6.62 15.90
CA VAL A 4 -0.61 6.71 14.49
C VAL A 4 -1.20 5.40 14.00
N TYR A 5 -2.30 5.49 13.28
CA TYR A 5 -2.79 4.45 12.39
C TYR A 5 -2.55 4.93 10.95
N CYS A 6 -1.82 4.16 10.16
CA CYS A 6 -1.47 4.52 8.79
C CYS A 6 -1.81 3.39 7.83
N GLU A 7 -2.53 3.72 6.76
CA GLU A 7 -2.80 2.76 5.69
C GLU A 7 -1.52 2.31 4.99
N LYS A 8 -1.56 1.11 4.45
CA LYS A 8 -0.48 0.54 3.64
C LYS A 8 -0.44 1.20 2.23
N PRO A 9 0.70 1.29 1.61
CA PRO A 9 2.06 1.06 2.12
C PRO A 9 2.49 2.19 3.04
N CYS A 10 3.19 1.85 4.11
CA CYS A 10 3.51 2.80 5.18
C CYS A 10 4.72 3.69 4.87
N SER A 11 5.46 3.38 3.83
CA SER A 11 6.66 4.11 3.40
C SER A 11 6.96 3.84 1.93
N MET A 12 7.85 4.63 1.36
CA MET A 12 8.27 4.51 -0.04
C MET A 12 9.60 3.77 -0.21
N SER A 13 10.38 3.64 0.86
CA SER A 13 11.66 2.94 0.84
C SER A 13 11.93 2.18 2.14
N MET A 14 12.93 1.31 2.11
CA MET A 14 13.38 0.58 3.31
C MET A 14 13.93 1.53 4.37
N GLU A 15 14.68 2.54 3.96
CA GLU A 15 15.25 3.56 4.83
C GLU A 15 14.16 4.33 5.57
N GLU A 16 13.10 4.72 4.87
CA GLU A 16 11.94 5.36 5.49
C GLU A 16 11.24 4.43 6.48
N SER A 17 11.10 3.14 6.14
CA SER A 17 10.51 2.15 7.04
C SER A 17 11.30 2.04 8.34
N TRP A 18 12.62 1.99 8.26
CA TRP A 18 13.48 1.93 9.44
C TRP A 18 13.43 3.22 10.24
N ALA A 19 13.52 4.37 9.59
CA ALA A 19 13.41 5.68 10.25
C ALA A 19 12.07 5.83 10.98
N LEU A 20 10.98 5.37 10.37
CA LEU A 20 9.66 5.35 10.97
C LEU A 20 9.64 4.47 12.23
N ALA A 21 10.13 3.23 12.15
CA ALA A 21 10.17 2.30 13.27
C ALA A 21 11.00 2.84 14.42
N ASP A 22 12.16 3.43 14.13
CA ASP A 22 13.05 4.01 15.13
C ASP A 22 12.45 5.25 15.79
N ALA A 23 11.75 6.09 15.02
CA ALA A 23 11.05 7.24 15.57
C ALA A 23 9.97 6.81 16.58
N PHE A 24 9.16 5.81 16.26
CA PHE A 24 8.13 5.32 17.18
C PHE A 24 8.71 4.69 18.44
N ARG A 25 9.80 3.91 18.32
CA ARG A 25 10.52 3.37 19.48
C ARG A 25 11.10 4.50 20.34
N ARG A 26 11.80 5.45 19.72
CA ARG A 26 12.47 6.56 20.40
C ARG A 26 11.50 7.42 21.21
N TYR A 27 10.31 7.67 20.66
CA TYR A 27 9.31 8.53 21.31
C TYR A 27 8.27 7.74 22.10
N ASN A 28 8.45 6.44 22.23
CA ASN A 28 7.54 5.53 22.91
C ASN A 28 6.08 5.76 22.49
N ARG A 29 5.83 5.61 21.16
CA ARG A 29 4.52 5.79 20.56
C ARG A 29 4.08 4.51 19.86
N LEU A 30 2.77 4.36 19.70
CA LEU A 30 2.19 3.23 18.97
C LEU A 30 2.03 3.56 17.49
N TYR A 31 2.37 2.60 16.67
CA TYR A 31 2.14 2.65 15.23
C TYR A 31 1.38 1.39 14.81
N GLN A 32 0.24 1.59 14.16
CA GLN A 32 -0.55 0.51 13.60
C GLN A 32 -0.59 0.64 12.08
N ALA A 33 -0.05 -0.35 11.39
CA ALA A 33 -0.19 -0.46 9.94
C ALA A 33 -1.59 -0.93 9.55
N GLY A 34 -2.16 -0.36 8.50
CA GLY A 34 -3.49 -0.65 7.97
C GLY A 34 -3.58 -1.97 7.18
N CYS A 35 -3.21 -3.08 7.81
CA CYS A 35 -3.31 -4.44 7.25
C CYS A 35 -4.59 -5.13 7.75
N GLN A 36 -5.75 -4.54 7.50
CA GLN A 36 -7.04 -4.96 8.05
C GLN A 36 -7.46 -6.38 7.70
N ARG A 37 -6.96 -6.96 6.60
CA ARG A 37 -7.24 -8.36 6.25
C ARG A 37 -6.82 -9.35 7.32
N ARG A 38 -5.77 -9.02 8.08
CA ARG A 38 -5.30 -9.86 9.19
C ARG A 38 -6.32 -10.07 10.30
N ASN A 39 -7.37 -9.24 10.35
CA ASN A 39 -8.49 -9.37 11.29
C ASN A 39 -9.68 -10.17 10.70
N GLY A 40 -9.54 -10.71 9.49
CA GLY A 40 -10.57 -11.54 8.88
C GLY A 40 -10.67 -12.92 9.53
N ALA A 41 -11.88 -13.46 9.64
CA ALA A 41 -12.13 -14.75 10.29
C ALA A 41 -11.31 -15.92 9.71
N ASN A 42 -11.05 -15.90 8.40
CA ASN A 42 -10.20 -16.88 7.73
C ASN A 42 -8.72 -16.80 8.20
N PHE A 43 -8.21 -15.60 8.46
CA PHE A 43 -6.85 -15.43 9.00
C PHE A 43 -6.76 -15.90 10.46
N GLU A 44 -7.79 -15.61 11.25
CA GLU A 44 -7.86 -16.11 12.64
C GLU A 44 -7.91 -17.65 12.65
N LEU A 45 -8.74 -18.27 11.83
CA LEU A 45 -8.80 -19.72 11.69
C LEU A 45 -7.44 -20.31 11.30
N CYS A 46 -6.75 -19.73 10.32
CA CYS A 46 -5.40 -20.18 9.94
C CYS A 46 -4.42 -20.09 11.10
N LYS A 47 -4.45 -19.02 11.88
CA LYS A 47 -3.60 -18.86 13.07
C LYS A 47 -3.90 -19.91 14.13
N GLU A 48 -5.17 -20.20 14.38
CA GLU A 48 -5.60 -21.25 15.32
C GLU A 48 -5.12 -22.63 14.88
N LEU A 49 -5.30 -22.98 13.60
CA LEU A 49 -4.82 -24.26 13.06
C LEU A 49 -3.31 -24.42 13.18
N LEU A 50 -2.55 -23.37 12.91
CA LEU A 50 -1.10 -23.39 13.07
C LEU A 50 -0.68 -23.55 14.54
N ARG A 51 -1.31 -22.81 15.45
CA ARG A 51 -0.99 -22.82 16.89
C ARG A 51 -1.42 -24.12 17.60
N SER A 52 -2.51 -24.71 17.14
CA SER A 52 -3.02 -25.97 17.72
C SER A 52 -2.13 -27.18 17.41
N GLY A 53 -1.18 -27.06 16.47
CA GLY A 53 -0.38 -28.19 16.00
C GLY A 53 -1.13 -29.15 15.08
N ALA A 54 -2.39 -28.84 14.70
CA ALA A 54 -3.20 -29.70 13.83
C ALA A 54 -2.55 -29.97 12.46
N LEU A 55 -1.71 -29.08 11.99
CA LEU A 55 -0.96 -29.22 10.74
C LEU A 55 0.41 -29.92 10.93
N GLY A 56 0.74 -30.31 12.13
CA GLY A 56 2.05 -30.87 12.43
C GLY A 56 3.18 -29.84 12.25
N LYS A 57 4.38 -30.33 11.92
CA LYS A 57 5.52 -29.46 11.64
C LYS A 57 5.38 -28.79 10.27
N LEU A 58 5.28 -27.47 10.26
CA LEU A 58 5.23 -26.71 9.02
C LEU A 58 6.51 -26.95 8.19
N GLN A 59 6.36 -27.43 6.97
CA GLN A 59 7.45 -27.73 6.03
C GLN A 59 7.58 -26.68 4.95
N THR A 60 6.45 -26.26 4.38
CA THR A 60 6.43 -25.31 3.25
C THR A 60 5.21 -24.41 3.36
N LEU A 61 5.40 -23.15 3.02
CA LEU A 61 4.34 -22.15 2.88
C LEU A 61 4.29 -21.68 1.44
N TYR A 62 3.11 -21.72 0.85
CA TYR A 62 2.86 -21.14 -0.47
C TYR A 62 1.96 -19.92 -0.32
N ALA A 63 2.47 -18.76 -0.70
CA ALA A 63 1.70 -17.52 -0.80
C ALA A 63 1.49 -17.19 -2.29
N ASN A 64 0.26 -17.24 -2.76
CA ASN A 64 -0.10 -16.85 -4.11
C ASN A 64 -0.74 -15.45 -4.10
N VAL A 65 0.01 -14.47 -4.55
CA VAL A 65 -0.50 -13.14 -4.86
C VAL A 65 -0.81 -13.13 -6.36
N GLY A 66 -2.00 -13.60 -6.70
CA GLY A 66 -2.41 -13.74 -8.10
C GLY A 66 -2.32 -12.42 -8.87
N PRO A 67 -2.11 -12.48 -10.20
CA PRO A 67 -2.19 -11.28 -11.02
C PRO A 67 -3.60 -10.70 -10.95
N SER A 68 -3.68 -9.40 -10.72
CA SER A 68 -4.93 -8.71 -10.99
C SER A 68 -5.15 -8.71 -12.49
N VAL A 69 -6.23 -9.34 -12.93
CA VAL A 69 -6.58 -9.44 -14.37
C VAL A 69 -6.74 -8.09 -15.07
N ASN A 70 -6.80 -7.01 -14.32
CA ASN A 70 -7.03 -5.65 -14.83
C ASN A 70 -5.78 -4.76 -14.73
N TRP A 71 -4.63 -5.29 -14.37
CA TRP A 71 -3.41 -4.49 -14.30
C TRP A 71 -2.62 -4.64 -15.58
N PRO A 72 -2.13 -3.54 -16.15
CA PRO A 72 -1.22 -3.62 -17.27
C PRO A 72 0.04 -4.39 -16.84
N PRO A 73 0.64 -5.15 -17.73
CA PRO A 73 1.83 -5.95 -17.42
C PRO A 73 3.01 -5.10 -16.92
N LEU A 74 3.08 -3.85 -17.35
CA LEU A 74 4.07 -2.86 -16.86
C LEU A 74 3.40 -1.49 -16.74
N PRO A 75 3.65 -0.77 -15.64
CA PRO A 75 3.18 0.61 -15.50
C PRO A 75 3.80 1.52 -16.55
N SER A 76 3.01 2.47 -17.06
CA SER A 76 3.50 3.49 -17.99
C SER A 76 4.39 4.51 -17.27
N ARG A 77 5.35 5.06 -17.99
CA ARG A 77 6.11 6.24 -17.61
C ARG A 77 5.61 7.50 -18.29
N ASP A 78 4.74 7.35 -19.29
CA ASP A 78 4.17 8.47 -20.03
C ASP A 78 3.15 9.22 -19.21
N TRP A 79 2.98 10.49 -19.52
CA TRP A 79 1.97 11.32 -18.89
C TRP A 79 0.69 11.31 -19.72
N LEU A 80 -0.43 11.39 -19.04
CA LEU A 80 -1.72 11.64 -19.70
C LEU A 80 -1.79 13.11 -20.15
N PRO A 81 -2.60 13.42 -21.17
CA PRO A 81 -2.86 14.79 -21.58
C PRO A 81 -3.35 15.63 -20.40
N ALA A 82 -2.91 16.90 -20.37
CA ALA A 82 -3.40 17.82 -19.35
C ALA A 82 -4.91 18.06 -19.49
N GLU A 83 -5.61 18.06 -18.38
CA GLU A 83 -7.00 18.47 -18.26
C GLU A 83 -7.11 19.73 -17.39
N GLU A 84 -8.27 20.39 -17.45
CA GLU A 84 -8.57 21.52 -16.58
C GLU A 84 -8.55 21.09 -15.12
N LEU A 85 -7.78 21.80 -14.30
CA LEU A 85 -7.68 21.51 -12.89
C LEU A 85 -8.98 21.90 -12.18
N PRO A 86 -9.61 21.00 -11.42
CA PRO A 86 -10.77 21.35 -10.63
C PRO A 86 -10.44 22.38 -9.55
N PRO A 87 -11.43 23.11 -9.01
CA PRO A 87 -11.21 24.03 -7.91
C PRO A 87 -10.47 23.36 -6.74
N LYS A 88 -9.52 24.07 -6.14
CA LYS A 88 -8.68 23.54 -5.06
C LYS A 88 -9.47 22.99 -3.87
N GLN A 89 -10.66 23.52 -3.63
CA GLN A 89 -11.57 23.05 -2.57
C GLN A 89 -12.10 21.62 -2.83
N LEU A 90 -12.16 21.21 -4.10
CA LEU A 90 -12.57 19.86 -4.51
C LEU A 90 -11.38 18.93 -4.59
N LEU A 91 -10.26 19.42 -5.09
CA LEU A 91 -9.02 18.66 -5.24
C LEU A 91 -7.81 19.58 -5.17
N ASP A 92 -7.02 19.42 -4.14
CA ASP A 92 -5.68 20.00 -4.05
C ASP A 92 -4.70 19.06 -4.79
N TRP A 93 -4.43 19.36 -6.06
CA TRP A 93 -3.61 18.50 -6.93
C TRP A 93 -2.18 18.33 -6.43
N GLU A 94 -1.56 19.39 -5.93
CA GLU A 94 -0.21 19.31 -5.37
C GLU A 94 -0.17 18.40 -4.14
N ARG A 95 -1.19 18.48 -3.33
CA ARG A 95 -1.33 17.65 -2.13
C ARG A 95 -1.62 16.19 -2.48
N TRP A 96 -2.39 15.97 -3.56
CA TRP A 96 -2.65 14.62 -4.08
C TRP A 96 -1.37 13.98 -4.64
N LEU A 97 -0.57 14.75 -5.39
CA LEU A 97 0.73 14.28 -5.90
C LEU A 97 1.68 13.90 -4.76
N GLY A 98 1.67 14.65 -3.66
CA GLY A 98 2.59 14.43 -2.55
C GLY A 98 4.05 14.46 -3.00
N PRO A 99 4.84 13.42 -2.69
CA PRO A 99 6.25 13.34 -3.08
C PRO A 99 6.48 12.85 -4.52
N ALA A 100 5.43 12.49 -5.27
CA ALA A 100 5.58 12.06 -6.65
C ALA A 100 6.07 13.22 -7.54
N PRO A 101 6.78 12.93 -8.64
CA PRO A 101 7.18 13.97 -9.60
C PRO A 101 5.97 14.77 -10.09
N TRP A 102 6.15 16.08 -10.16
CA TRP A 102 5.08 16.94 -10.65
C TRP A 102 4.69 16.58 -12.09
N ARG A 103 3.39 16.59 -12.36
CA ARG A 103 2.81 16.41 -13.69
C ARG A 103 1.48 17.15 -13.81
N PRO A 104 1.01 17.43 -15.04
CA PRO A 104 -0.31 18.02 -15.26
C PRO A 104 -1.41 17.13 -14.68
N TYR A 105 -2.49 17.78 -14.25
CA TYR A 105 -3.68 17.07 -13.82
C TYR A 105 -4.33 16.31 -14.98
N ASN A 106 -4.79 15.12 -14.67
CA ASN A 106 -5.73 14.36 -15.48
C ASN A 106 -6.64 13.57 -14.55
N SER A 107 -7.93 13.58 -14.82
CA SER A 107 -8.97 12.96 -13.96
C SER A 107 -8.80 11.45 -13.82
N GLU A 108 -8.20 10.78 -14.80
CA GLU A 108 -7.95 9.34 -14.76
C GLU A 108 -7.00 8.96 -13.63
N TYR A 109 -5.99 9.78 -13.31
CA TYR A 109 -5.13 9.53 -12.15
C TYR A 109 -5.95 9.41 -10.86
N VAL A 110 -6.91 10.30 -10.66
CA VAL A 110 -7.69 10.37 -9.42
C VAL A 110 -8.77 9.29 -9.34
N ARG A 111 -9.31 8.86 -10.48
CA ARG A 111 -10.34 7.82 -10.56
C ARG A 111 -9.84 6.39 -10.33
N GLY A 112 -8.56 6.22 -10.07
CA GLY A 112 -7.95 4.91 -9.81
C GLY A 112 -6.96 4.45 -10.87
N GLY A 113 -6.89 5.16 -12.00
CA GLY A 113 -5.93 4.90 -13.07
C GLY A 113 -4.47 5.17 -12.68
N TRP A 114 -4.23 5.80 -11.52
CA TRP A 114 -2.89 6.00 -10.98
C TRP A 114 -2.08 4.70 -10.89
N ARG A 115 -2.73 3.56 -10.73
CA ARG A 115 -2.11 2.24 -10.68
C ARG A 115 -1.36 1.87 -11.96
N ASN A 116 -1.71 2.50 -13.07
CA ASN A 116 -1.10 2.29 -14.38
C ASN A 116 0.18 3.09 -14.58
N PHE A 117 0.60 3.89 -13.59
CA PHE A 117 1.75 4.78 -13.71
C PHE A 117 2.83 4.44 -12.69
N TYR A 118 4.04 4.31 -13.19
CA TYR A 118 5.21 3.89 -12.41
C TYR A 118 5.48 4.80 -11.20
N ASP A 119 5.27 6.12 -11.35
CA ASP A 119 5.54 7.09 -10.28
C ASP A 119 4.54 7.04 -9.13
N PHE A 120 3.42 6.36 -9.30
CA PHE A 120 2.34 6.30 -8.30
C PHE A 120 2.14 4.91 -7.71
N HIS A 121 2.69 3.86 -8.35
CA HIS A 121 2.35 2.50 -7.98
C HIS A 121 3.59 1.63 -7.79
N GLY A 122 3.76 1.10 -6.58
CA GLY A 122 4.85 0.20 -6.22
C GLY A 122 4.64 -1.26 -6.60
N GLY A 123 3.61 -1.58 -7.39
CA GLY A 123 3.30 -2.93 -7.84
C GLY A 123 2.36 -3.71 -6.92
N GLY A 124 1.89 -4.84 -7.43
CA GLY A 124 0.88 -5.67 -6.77
C GLY A 124 1.30 -6.23 -5.42
N ILE A 125 2.59 -6.49 -5.22
CA ILE A 125 3.09 -6.97 -3.92
C ILE A 125 2.94 -5.89 -2.85
N LEU A 126 3.23 -4.64 -3.15
CA LEU A 126 3.05 -3.54 -2.18
C LEU A 126 1.57 -3.22 -1.96
N GLU A 127 0.73 -3.36 -2.97
CA GLU A 127 -0.68 -3.04 -2.83
C GLU A 127 -1.49 -4.18 -2.21
N TRP A 128 -1.37 -5.42 -2.72
CA TRP A 128 -2.13 -6.57 -2.26
C TRP A 128 -1.34 -7.53 -1.38
N GLY A 129 -0.07 -7.74 -1.68
CA GLY A 129 0.79 -8.62 -0.91
C GLY A 129 0.91 -8.19 0.55
N SER A 130 0.99 -6.89 0.81
CA SER A 130 1.01 -6.34 2.18
C SER A 130 -0.21 -6.72 3.04
N HIS A 131 -1.31 -7.18 2.44
CA HIS A 131 -2.47 -7.70 3.15
C HIS A 131 -2.43 -9.21 3.39
N THR A 132 -1.61 -9.94 2.64
CA THR A 132 -1.66 -11.41 2.56
C THR A 132 -0.37 -12.12 2.98
N VAL A 133 0.76 -11.44 2.88
CA VAL A 133 2.09 -12.00 3.18
C VAL A 133 2.61 -11.58 4.54
#